data_0ce00738226bd8213e568f672c4d301a
#
_entry.id   0ce00738226bd8213e568f672c4d301a
#
_cell.length_a   1.000
_cell.length_b   1.000
_cell.length_c   1.000
_cell.angle_alpha   90.00
_cell.angle_beta   90.00
_cell.angle_gamma   90.00
#
_symmetry.space_group_name_H-M   'P 1'
#
loop_
_entity.id
_entity.type
_entity.pdbx_description
1 polymer ?
#
loop_
_entity_poly.entity_id
_entity_poly.type
_entity_poly.pdbx_seq_one_letter_code
_entity_poly.pdbx_strand_id
1 'polypeptide(L)'
;MRFFPILFVLFLTDLTSQSIDKSSFVQTEKGDFILNDKAYTYIGANYWYAAFVAMDQKGKERIVRELDFLKEAGVLNVRLMASGEGPKTEPFRITPTLLESVGDWNENVLVGLDFVLAEMGKRNMKGVLCLNNFFYWSGGMAQYVSWFTGEKIPYPEEHSWDAYMRFSARFYTLPKATKLYNDLIEKLVSRKNTITNVSYVNDPTIMSWQLANEPREFGHDKKYFKWVKKSSDLIRQLDENHLICIGNEGILDNLVGSTYKKTAALKNINYLTVHLWPENWGWYAPKNPDESFETTRRKSIAYLEKNAEVSKMVLKPIVLEEFGLARDGGSYEASAEVNMRNKFYQFLYETTLGNPNSPYRGMNFWAIGGEGRPRQPETFWQAGDDYIGDPPHEKQGWYSVYFTDSSTFEWLKKVQK
;
A
#
# COMPACT_ATOMS: atom_id res chain seq x y z
N MET A 1 -76.10 9.37 -10.87
CA MET A 1 -74.69 8.91 -10.91
C MET A 1 -73.81 10.15 -10.83
N ARG A 2 -73.14 10.37 -9.70
CA ARG A 2 -72.17 11.48 -9.54
C ARG A 2 -70.76 10.91 -9.74
N PHE A 3 -70.09 11.39 -10.78
CA PHE A 3 -68.62 11.08 -11.01
C PHE A 3 -67.83 11.99 -10.13
N PHE A 4 -67.00 11.38 -9.28
CA PHE A 4 -65.84 12.05 -8.57
C PHE A 4 -64.61 11.91 -9.41
N PRO A 5 -63.90 12.99 -9.72
CA PRO A 5 -62.58 12.87 -10.35
C PRO A 5 -61.48 12.49 -9.30
N ILE A 6 -60.80 11.41 -9.55
CA ILE A 6 -59.60 11.04 -8.77
C ILE A 6 -58.43 11.90 -9.27
N LEU A 7 -57.93 12.80 -8.39
CA LEU A 7 -56.79 13.63 -8.65
C LEU A 7 -55.52 12.79 -8.35
N PHE A 8 -54.79 12.38 -9.39
CA PHE A 8 -53.48 11.77 -9.26
C PHE A 8 -52.44 12.88 -9.00
N VAL A 9 -51.96 13.00 -7.76
CA VAL A 9 -50.82 13.85 -7.42
C VAL A 9 -49.54 13.05 -7.70
N LEU A 10 -48.89 13.34 -8.81
CA LEU A 10 -47.54 12.87 -9.11
C LEU A 10 -46.53 13.59 -8.18
N PHE A 11 -46.04 12.91 -7.17
CA PHE A 11 -44.85 13.35 -6.45
C PHE A 11 -43.61 13.12 -7.35
N LEU A 12 -43.20 14.17 -8.05
CA LEU A 12 -41.86 14.24 -8.62
C LEU A 12 -40.88 14.37 -7.46
N THR A 13 -40.26 13.25 -7.05
CA THR A 13 -39.05 13.30 -6.21
C THR A 13 -37.92 13.81 -7.08
N ASP A 14 -37.57 15.09 -6.92
CA ASP A 14 -36.34 15.63 -7.43
C ASP A 14 -35.16 14.83 -6.81
N LEU A 15 -34.66 13.87 -7.56
CA LEU A 15 -33.35 13.28 -7.35
C LEU A 15 -32.33 14.35 -7.76
N THR A 16 -32.10 15.32 -6.89
CA THR A 16 -30.91 16.18 -6.99
C THR A 16 -29.70 15.27 -6.82
N SER A 17 -29.04 14.96 -7.91
CA SER A 17 -27.68 14.39 -7.84
C SER A 17 -26.84 15.43 -7.09
N GLN A 18 -26.56 15.19 -5.81
CA GLN A 18 -25.55 15.99 -5.12
C GLN A 18 -24.27 15.91 -5.94
N SER A 19 -23.86 17.05 -6.48
CA SER A 19 -22.57 17.15 -7.15
C SER A 19 -21.48 16.78 -6.15
N ILE A 20 -20.67 15.76 -6.49
CA ILE A 20 -19.57 15.33 -5.65
C ILE A 20 -18.59 16.50 -5.53
N ASP A 21 -18.31 16.92 -4.30
CA ASP A 21 -17.30 17.94 -4.03
C ASP A 21 -15.91 17.38 -4.35
N LYS A 22 -15.34 17.79 -5.47
CA LYS A 22 -14.02 17.33 -5.92
C LYS A 22 -12.89 17.78 -5.00
N SER A 23 -13.06 18.82 -4.20
CA SER A 23 -12.04 19.28 -3.25
C SER A 23 -11.81 18.28 -2.11
N SER A 24 -12.80 17.42 -1.81
CA SER A 24 -12.68 16.35 -0.80
C SER A 24 -11.74 15.21 -1.20
N PHE A 25 -11.42 15.09 -2.50
CA PHE A 25 -10.43 14.13 -3.01
C PHE A 25 -9.04 14.72 -3.00
N VAL A 26 -8.04 13.89 -2.72
CA VAL A 26 -6.64 14.31 -2.87
C VAL A 26 -6.34 14.49 -4.35
N GLN A 27 -5.84 15.64 -4.72
CA GLN A 27 -5.45 16.01 -6.09
C GLN A 27 -3.95 16.28 -6.17
N THR A 28 -3.42 16.44 -7.38
CA THR A 28 -2.02 16.84 -7.58
C THR A 28 -1.94 18.14 -8.39
N GLU A 29 -1.13 19.07 -7.92
CA GLU A 29 -0.83 20.31 -8.63
C GLU A 29 0.65 20.68 -8.48
N LYS A 30 1.38 20.80 -9.60
CA LYS A 30 2.77 21.32 -9.67
C LYS A 30 3.76 20.66 -8.68
N GLY A 31 3.60 19.35 -8.43
CA GLY A 31 4.48 18.61 -7.52
C GLY A 31 3.99 18.53 -6.08
N ASP A 32 2.80 19.05 -5.80
CA ASP A 32 2.16 18.97 -4.49
C ASP A 32 0.91 18.10 -4.50
N PHE A 33 0.53 17.55 -3.34
CA PHE A 33 -0.82 17.07 -3.09
C PHE A 33 -1.67 18.22 -2.57
N ILE A 34 -2.92 18.28 -3.03
CA ILE A 34 -3.92 19.26 -2.61
C ILE A 34 -5.14 18.51 -2.07
N LEU A 35 -5.64 18.94 -0.91
CA LEU A 35 -6.85 18.45 -0.28
C LEU A 35 -7.63 19.62 0.34
N ASN A 36 -8.90 19.79 0.00
CA ASN A 36 -9.71 20.92 0.42
C ASN A 36 -9.03 22.27 0.11
N ASP A 37 -8.48 22.41 -1.10
CA ASP A 37 -7.76 23.58 -1.61
C ASP A 37 -6.52 23.99 -0.80
N LYS A 38 -5.96 23.06 -0.03
CA LYS A 38 -4.74 23.26 0.76
C LYS A 38 -3.69 22.21 0.43
N ALA A 39 -2.44 22.59 0.59
CA ALA A 39 -1.33 21.63 0.50
C ALA A 39 -1.54 20.50 1.51
N TYR A 40 -1.42 19.26 1.03
CA TYR A 40 -1.56 18.07 1.84
C TYR A 40 -0.23 17.32 1.90
N THR A 41 0.30 17.18 3.10
CA THR A 41 1.47 16.35 3.39
C THR A 41 1.13 15.44 4.57
N TYR A 42 1.76 14.26 4.64
CA TYR A 42 1.41 13.32 5.68
C TYR A 42 2.56 12.40 6.09
N ILE A 43 2.54 11.99 7.35
CA ILE A 43 3.21 10.77 7.79
C ILE A 43 2.10 9.72 7.96
N GLY A 44 2.25 8.64 7.22
CA GLY A 44 1.34 7.52 7.20
C GLY A 44 2.01 6.22 7.61
N ALA A 45 1.32 5.12 7.40
CA ALA A 45 1.81 3.79 7.71
C ALA A 45 1.34 2.75 6.70
N ASN A 46 2.10 1.67 6.58
CA ASN A 46 1.63 0.46 5.93
C ASN A 46 0.78 -0.35 6.90
N TYR A 47 -0.47 -0.60 6.54
CA TYR A 47 -1.44 -1.40 7.28
C TYR A 47 -2.02 -2.47 6.35
N TRP A 48 -1.10 -3.17 5.69
CA TRP A 48 -1.37 -4.04 4.56
C TRP A 48 -2.44 -5.11 4.85
N TYR A 49 -2.51 -5.63 6.07
CA TYR A 49 -3.37 -6.74 6.46
C TYR A 49 -4.77 -6.33 6.96
N ALA A 50 -5.10 -5.05 7.04
CA ALA A 50 -6.33 -4.59 7.71
C ALA A 50 -7.62 -5.22 7.17
N ALA A 51 -7.76 -5.38 5.84
CA ALA A 51 -8.93 -6.00 5.23
C ALA A 51 -9.10 -7.48 5.65
N PHE A 52 -8.00 -8.20 5.81
CA PHE A 52 -7.98 -9.61 6.22
C PHE A 52 -8.33 -9.79 7.69
N VAL A 53 -7.92 -8.87 8.56
CA VAL A 53 -8.33 -8.85 9.97
C VAL A 53 -9.81 -8.50 10.11
N ALA A 54 -10.35 -7.59 9.30
CA ALA A 54 -11.73 -7.12 9.40
C ALA A 54 -12.80 -8.13 8.91
N MET A 55 -12.44 -9.37 8.61
CA MET A 55 -13.37 -10.38 8.11
C MET A 55 -14.35 -10.88 9.16
N ASP A 56 -14.01 -10.86 10.44
CA ASP A 56 -14.87 -11.29 11.54
C ASP A 56 -15.09 -10.17 12.56
N GLN A 57 -15.98 -10.41 13.52
CA GLN A 57 -16.37 -9.41 14.51
C GLN A 57 -15.20 -9.00 15.45
N LYS A 58 -14.37 -9.96 15.89
CA LYS A 58 -13.21 -9.70 16.75
C LYS A 58 -12.17 -8.84 16.02
N GLY A 59 -11.93 -9.18 14.74
CA GLY A 59 -11.04 -8.41 13.90
C GLY A 59 -11.56 -7.00 13.61
N LYS A 60 -12.85 -6.83 13.38
CA LYS A 60 -13.48 -5.49 13.21
C LYS A 60 -13.29 -4.63 14.46
N GLU A 61 -13.48 -5.19 15.66
CA GLU A 61 -13.24 -4.48 16.91
C GLU A 61 -11.77 -4.08 17.08
N ARG A 62 -10.83 -4.94 16.69
CA ARG A 62 -9.40 -4.63 16.65
C ARG A 62 -9.13 -3.46 15.69
N ILE A 63 -9.66 -3.50 14.46
CA ILE A 63 -9.50 -2.41 13.47
C ILE A 63 -10.00 -1.07 14.02
N VAL A 64 -11.15 -1.04 14.70
CA VAL A 64 -11.68 0.19 15.29
C VAL A 64 -10.69 0.78 16.29
N ARG A 65 -10.19 -0.02 17.23
CA ARG A 65 -9.22 0.45 18.24
C ARG A 65 -7.90 0.88 17.61
N GLU A 66 -7.40 0.12 16.65
CA GLU A 66 -6.14 0.44 15.97
C GLU A 66 -6.24 1.73 15.16
N LEU A 67 -7.34 1.96 14.44
CA LEU A 67 -7.56 3.22 13.71
C LEU A 67 -7.77 4.42 14.65
N ASP A 68 -8.42 4.25 15.83
CA ASP A 68 -8.53 5.29 16.83
C ASP A 68 -7.13 5.69 17.35
N PHE A 69 -6.30 4.71 17.68
CA PHE A 69 -4.93 4.94 18.12
C PHE A 69 -4.08 5.67 17.05
N LEU A 70 -4.17 5.22 15.78
CA LEU A 70 -3.45 5.85 14.67
C LEU A 70 -3.89 7.31 14.47
N LYS A 71 -5.20 7.57 14.53
CA LYS A 71 -5.73 8.94 14.46
C LYS A 71 -5.19 9.82 15.57
N GLU A 72 -5.18 9.33 16.82
CA GLU A 72 -4.63 10.07 17.96
C GLU A 72 -3.12 10.31 17.83
N ALA A 73 -2.41 9.40 17.16
CA ALA A 73 -0.99 9.55 16.85
C ALA A 73 -0.72 10.49 15.65
N GLY A 74 -1.77 10.98 14.98
CA GLY A 74 -1.66 11.83 13.79
C GLY A 74 -1.42 11.06 12.48
N VAL A 75 -1.41 9.72 12.50
CA VAL A 75 -1.27 8.87 11.30
C VAL A 75 -2.61 8.82 10.58
N LEU A 76 -2.80 9.68 9.59
CA LEU A 76 -4.06 9.86 8.88
C LEU A 76 -4.05 9.31 7.44
N ASN A 77 -2.97 8.66 7.03
CA ASN A 77 -2.87 8.00 5.74
C ASN A 77 -2.36 6.58 5.95
N VAL A 78 -3.01 5.59 5.35
CA VAL A 78 -2.58 4.20 5.45
C VAL A 78 -2.59 3.53 4.08
N ARG A 79 -1.62 2.65 3.86
CA ARG A 79 -1.52 1.83 2.67
C ARG A 79 -2.01 0.42 2.97
N LEU A 80 -2.97 -0.05 2.18
CA LEU A 80 -3.71 -1.30 2.36
C LEU A 80 -3.48 -2.22 1.17
N MET A 81 -3.32 -3.54 1.41
CA MET A 81 -3.44 -4.51 0.32
C MET A 81 -4.92 -4.73 0.00
N ALA A 82 -5.28 -4.46 -1.24
CA ALA A 82 -6.60 -4.76 -1.82
C ALA A 82 -6.51 -5.95 -2.80
N SER A 83 -5.56 -6.83 -2.58
CA SER A 83 -5.29 -8.03 -3.37
C SER A 83 -4.77 -9.15 -2.46
N GLY A 84 -4.78 -10.37 -2.99
CA GLY A 84 -4.26 -11.54 -2.33
C GLY A 84 -4.69 -12.77 -3.11
N GLU A 85 -3.75 -13.52 -3.67
CA GLU A 85 -4.00 -14.56 -4.66
C GLU A 85 -3.42 -15.90 -4.25
N GLY A 86 -4.15 -16.94 -4.61
CA GLY A 86 -3.70 -18.31 -4.56
C GLY A 86 -4.36 -19.16 -3.51
N PRO A 87 -4.23 -20.48 -3.67
CA PRO A 87 -4.86 -21.42 -2.78
C PRO A 87 -4.20 -21.34 -1.39
N LYS A 88 -5.00 -21.58 -0.35
CA LYS A 88 -4.56 -21.64 1.06
C LYS A 88 -3.48 -22.68 1.35
N THR A 89 -3.25 -23.59 0.43
CA THR A 89 -2.22 -24.62 0.53
C THR A 89 -0.82 -24.17 0.16
N GLU A 90 -0.70 -22.99 -0.47
CA GLU A 90 0.62 -22.44 -0.81
C GLU A 90 1.31 -21.83 0.42
N PRO A 91 2.62 -22.00 0.58
CA PRO A 91 3.36 -21.49 1.75
C PRO A 91 3.57 -19.97 1.71
N PHE A 92 3.99 -19.41 2.84
CA PHE A 92 4.51 -18.05 2.98
C PHE A 92 3.56 -16.92 2.55
N ARG A 93 2.24 -17.13 2.58
CA ARG A 93 1.26 -16.13 2.13
C ARG A 93 0.13 -15.90 3.11
N ILE A 94 -0.52 -14.75 2.93
CA ILE A 94 -1.75 -14.42 3.65
C ILE A 94 -2.84 -15.47 3.39
N THR A 95 -3.61 -15.78 4.42
CA THR A 95 -4.72 -16.74 4.33
C THR A 95 -5.85 -16.28 5.28
N PRO A 96 -7.12 -16.22 4.80
CA PRO A 96 -7.57 -16.53 3.44
C PRO A 96 -7.20 -15.44 2.43
N THR A 97 -7.13 -15.80 1.15
CA THR A 97 -6.85 -14.87 0.06
C THR A 97 -8.13 -14.23 -0.48
N LEU A 98 -7.98 -13.13 -1.22
CA LEU A 98 -9.07 -12.50 -1.95
C LEU A 98 -9.50 -13.33 -3.17
N LEU A 99 -8.55 -13.99 -3.83
CA LEU A 99 -8.76 -14.81 -5.02
C LEU A 99 -8.12 -16.19 -4.79
N GLU A 100 -8.89 -17.15 -4.33
CA GLU A 100 -8.41 -18.50 -4.01
C GLU A 100 -7.99 -19.27 -5.28
N SER A 101 -8.75 -19.12 -6.35
CA SER A 101 -8.47 -19.63 -7.69
C SER A 101 -9.01 -18.69 -8.76
N VAL A 102 -8.71 -18.94 -10.03
CA VAL A 102 -9.16 -18.07 -11.13
C VAL A 102 -10.69 -17.95 -11.14
N GLY A 103 -11.19 -16.75 -10.85
CA GLY A 103 -12.62 -16.42 -10.81
C GLY A 103 -13.33 -16.71 -9.48
N ASP A 104 -12.64 -17.25 -8.49
CA ASP A 104 -13.20 -17.55 -7.16
C ASP A 104 -12.87 -16.44 -6.17
N TRP A 105 -13.73 -15.42 -6.11
CA TRP A 105 -13.58 -14.23 -5.29
C TRP A 105 -14.11 -14.42 -3.88
N ASN A 106 -13.28 -14.19 -2.89
CA ASN A 106 -13.66 -14.21 -1.48
C ASN A 106 -14.32 -12.88 -1.07
N GLU A 107 -15.65 -12.85 -1.09
CA GLU A 107 -16.42 -11.67 -0.76
C GLU A 107 -16.21 -11.22 0.71
N ASN A 108 -15.84 -12.12 1.63
CA ASN A 108 -15.58 -11.73 3.02
C ASN A 108 -14.36 -10.80 3.14
N VAL A 109 -13.32 -10.99 2.33
CA VAL A 109 -12.17 -10.07 2.28
C VAL A 109 -12.60 -8.72 1.74
N LEU A 110 -13.45 -8.69 0.71
CA LEU A 110 -13.98 -7.44 0.15
C LEU A 110 -14.87 -6.69 1.15
N VAL A 111 -15.72 -7.40 1.90
CA VAL A 111 -16.52 -6.81 3.00
C VAL A 111 -15.62 -6.33 4.13
N GLY A 112 -14.51 -7.03 4.41
CA GLY A 112 -13.48 -6.55 5.33
C GLY A 112 -12.86 -5.23 4.87
N LEU A 113 -12.54 -5.10 3.59
CA LEU A 113 -12.05 -3.85 3.00
C LEU A 113 -13.10 -2.74 3.07
N ASP A 114 -14.37 -3.03 2.77
CA ASP A 114 -15.48 -2.10 2.92
C ASP A 114 -15.56 -1.55 4.34
N PHE A 115 -15.42 -2.43 5.33
CA PHE A 115 -15.45 -2.05 6.75
C PHE A 115 -14.27 -1.14 7.12
N VAL A 116 -13.05 -1.49 6.71
CA VAL A 116 -11.85 -0.66 6.95
C VAL A 116 -12.03 0.73 6.37
N LEU A 117 -12.48 0.85 5.12
CA LEU A 117 -12.71 2.14 4.47
C LEU A 117 -13.82 2.94 5.17
N ALA A 118 -14.91 2.29 5.58
CA ALA A 118 -15.98 2.94 6.34
C ALA A 118 -15.47 3.51 7.68
N GLU A 119 -14.65 2.75 8.40
CA GLU A 119 -14.07 3.19 9.67
C GLU A 119 -13.00 4.29 9.48
N MET A 120 -12.21 4.22 8.41
CA MET A 120 -11.28 5.29 8.03
C MET A 120 -12.01 6.59 7.70
N GLY A 121 -13.11 6.52 6.94
CA GLY A 121 -13.93 7.68 6.58
C GLY A 121 -14.47 8.43 7.80
N LYS A 122 -14.96 7.71 8.83
CA LYS A 122 -15.39 8.30 10.12
C LYS A 122 -14.28 9.07 10.84
N ARG A 123 -13.02 8.76 10.55
CA ARG A 123 -11.83 9.36 11.16
C ARG A 123 -11.14 10.39 10.28
N ASN A 124 -11.70 10.69 9.10
CA ASN A 124 -11.09 11.54 8.07
C ASN A 124 -9.70 11.05 7.63
N MET A 125 -9.47 9.74 7.65
CA MET A 125 -8.24 9.11 7.16
C MET A 125 -8.30 8.89 5.65
N LYS A 126 -7.13 8.79 5.01
CA LYS A 126 -6.99 8.50 3.59
C LYS A 126 -6.31 7.13 3.39
N GLY A 127 -6.72 6.43 2.34
CA GLY A 127 -6.19 5.09 2.02
C GLY A 127 -5.58 4.99 0.63
N VAL A 128 -4.42 4.34 0.54
CA VAL A 128 -3.84 3.87 -0.73
C VAL A 128 -4.17 2.40 -0.88
N LEU A 129 -4.86 2.02 -1.96
CA LEU A 129 -5.27 0.64 -2.21
C LEU A 129 -4.33 -0.03 -3.22
N CYS A 130 -3.53 -0.97 -2.73
CA CYS A 130 -2.55 -1.72 -3.54
C CYS A 130 -3.22 -2.94 -4.19
N LEU A 131 -3.23 -2.99 -5.53
CA LEU A 131 -4.02 -3.92 -6.35
C LEU A 131 -3.30 -5.21 -6.73
N ASN A 132 -2.00 -5.32 -6.49
CA ASN A 132 -1.22 -6.53 -6.77
C ASN A 132 0.10 -6.48 -5.99
N ASN A 133 0.89 -7.53 -6.10
CA ASN A 133 2.21 -7.62 -5.47
C ASN A 133 3.19 -8.31 -6.42
N PHE A 134 4.42 -7.82 -6.45
CA PHE A 134 5.48 -8.56 -7.15
C PHE A 134 5.98 -9.75 -6.33
N PHE A 135 5.88 -9.66 -5.00
CA PHE A 135 6.31 -10.68 -4.05
C PHE A 135 5.18 -11.66 -3.69
N TYR A 136 5.56 -12.87 -3.27
CA TYR A 136 4.66 -14.01 -3.06
C TYR A 136 3.86 -13.98 -1.75
N TRP A 137 4.19 -13.12 -0.81
CA TRP A 137 3.52 -13.10 0.49
C TRP A 137 2.03 -12.75 0.44
N SER A 138 1.56 -12.18 -0.65
CA SER A 138 0.13 -12.08 -0.95
C SER A 138 -0.28 -12.88 -2.19
N GLY A 139 0.57 -13.79 -2.67
CA GLY A 139 0.39 -14.53 -3.92
C GLY A 139 0.94 -13.77 -5.11
N GLY A 140 0.34 -12.65 -5.44
CA GLY A 140 0.84 -11.66 -6.39
C GLY A 140 1.10 -12.18 -7.81
N MET A 141 1.95 -11.48 -8.54
CA MET A 141 2.25 -11.74 -9.94
C MET A 141 2.74 -13.17 -10.19
N ALA A 142 3.50 -13.76 -9.26
CA ALA A 142 3.97 -15.14 -9.38
C ALA A 142 2.81 -16.14 -9.37
N GLN A 143 1.75 -15.89 -8.60
CA GLN A 143 0.57 -16.75 -8.59
C GLN A 143 -0.19 -16.69 -9.92
N TYR A 144 -0.33 -15.51 -10.52
CA TYR A 144 -0.91 -15.41 -11.86
C TYR A 144 -0.09 -16.19 -12.90
N VAL A 145 1.25 -16.12 -12.82
CA VAL A 145 2.12 -16.91 -13.72
C VAL A 145 1.86 -18.39 -13.52
N SER A 146 1.87 -18.88 -12.27
CA SER A 146 1.62 -20.29 -11.94
C SER A 146 0.28 -20.79 -12.48
N TRP A 147 -0.81 -20.04 -12.29
CA TRP A 147 -2.13 -20.42 -12.77
C TRP A 147 -2.21 -20.60 -14.30
N PHE A 148 -1.52 -19.77 -15.06
CA PHE A 148 -1.63 -19.80 -16.52
C PHE A 148 -0.52 -20.56 -17.24
N THR A 149 0.50 -21.01 -16.52
CA THR A 149 1.56 -21.88 -17.09
C THR A 149 1.50 -23.29 -16.54
N GLY A 150 0.89 -23.51 -15.37
CA GLY A 150 0.92 -24.78 -14.64
C GLY A 150 2.26 -25.06 -13.93
N GLU A 151 3.19 -24.11 -13.96
CA GLU A 151 4.49 -24.23 -13.31
C GLU A 151 4.38 -23.89 -11.82
N LYS A 152 5.17 -24.56 -10.98
CA LYS A 152 5.30 -24.22 -9.55
C LYS A 152 6.05 -22.91 -9.38
N ILE A 153 5.68 -22.15 -8.35
CA ILE A 153 6.39 -20.92 -7.98
C ILE A 153 7.75 -21.32 -7.39
N PRO A 154 8.88 -20.81 -7.93
CA PRO A 154 10.21 -21.09 -7.39
C PRO A 154 10.48 -20.20 -6.18
N TYR A 155 9.95 -20.54 -5.01
CA TYR A 155 10.14 -19.79 -3.78
C TYR A 155 11.62 -19.63 -3.43
N PRO A 156 12.07 -18.45 -2.97
CA PRO A 156 13.49 -18.21 -2.65
C PRO A 156 14.07 -19.16 -1.59
N GLU A 157 13.24 -19.65 -0.69
CA GLU A 157 13.59 -20.60 0.36
C GLU A 157 14.02 -21.97 -0.20
N GLU A 158 13.47 -22.36 -1.37
CA GLU A 158 13.76 -23.63 -2.04
C GLU A 158 14.69 -23.45 -3.25
N HIS A 159 14.77 -22.24 -3.79
CA HIS A 159 15.50 -21.92 -5.02
C HIS A 159 16.43 -20.72 -4.81
N SER A 160 16.10 -19.57 -5.45
CA SER A 160 16.82 -18.29 -5.31
C SER A 160 15.93 -17.09 -5.60
N TRP A 161 16.29 -15.94 -5.08
CA TRP A 161 15.63 -14.69 -5.41
C TRP A 161 15.65 -14.39 -6.92
N ASP A 162 16.77 -14.66 -7.62
CA ASP A 162 16.85 -14.44 -9.08
C ASP A 162 15.85 -15.31 -9.84
N ALA A 163 15.73 -16.61 -9.49
CA ALA A 163 14.74 -17.51 -10.09
C ALA A 163 13.31 -17.02 -9.87
N TYR A 164 13.00 -16.62 -8.63
CA TYR A 164 11.70 -16.06 -8.28
C TYR A 164 11.39 -14.78 -9.06
N MET A 165 12.31 -13.79 -9.06
CA MET A 165 12.11 -12.51 -9.74
C MET A 165 11.85 -12.69 -11.24
N ARG A 166 12.62 -13.56 -11.91
CA ARG A 166 12.41 -13.88 -13.33
C ARG A 166 11.06 -14.55 -13.56
N PHE A 167 10.65 -15.43 -12.67
CA PHE A 167 9.35 -16.10 -12.76
C PHE A 167 8.20 -15.09 -12.61
N SER A 168 8.22 -14.27 -11.56
CA SER A 168 7.19 -13.26 -11.28
C SER A 168 7.06 -12.25 -12.43
N ALA A 169 8.18 -11.77 -13.00
CA ALA A 169 8.19 -10.81 -14.11
C ALA A 169 7.59 -11.35 -15.41
N ARG A 170 7.45 -12.67 -15.58
CA ARG A 170 6.72 -13.27 -16.72
C ARG A 170 5.25 -12.86 -16.76
N PHE A 171 4.69 -12.38 -15.65
CA PHE A 171 3.33 -11.84 -15.56
C PHE A 171 3.04 -10.85 -16.71
N TYR A 172 3.95 -9.95 -17.00
CA TYR A 172 3.76 -8.93 -18.05
C TYR A 172 3.70 -9.51 -19.47
N THR A 173 4.14 -10.75 -19.65
CA THR A 173 4.19 -11.43 -20.95
C THR A 173 2.97 -12.32 -21.21
N LEU A 174 2.16 -12.59 -20.19
CA LEU A 174 1.03 -13.51 -20.24
C LEU A 174 -0.30 -12.76 -20.36
N PRO A 175 -0.97 -12.78 -21.54
CA PRO A 175 -2.23 -12.05 -21.75
C PRO A 175 -3.34 -12.46 -20.79
N LYS A 176 -3.43 -13.76 -20.44
CA LYS A 176 -4.45 -14.26 -19.48
C LYS A 176 -4.20 -13.74 -18.07
N ALA A 177 -2.94 -13.65 -17.65
CA ALA A 177 -2.57 -13.12 -16.33
C ALA A 177 -2.93 -11.63 -16.23
N THR A 178 -2.52 -10.82 -17.21
CA THR A 178 -2.86 -9.39 -17.25
C THR A 178 -4.36 -9.14 -17.42
N LYS A 179 -5.11 -10.04 -18.10
CA LYS A 179 -6.57 -9.95 -18.16
C LYS A 179 -7.20 -10.17 -16.79
N LEU A 180 -6.84 -11.23 -16.07
CA LEU A 180 -7.37 -11.51 -14.74
C LEU A 180 -7.07 -10.37 -13.75
N TYR A 181 -5.90 -9.74 -13.87
CA TYR A 181 -5.58 -8.54 -13.11
C TYR A 181 -6.48 -7.34 -13.49
N ASN A 182 -6.82 -7.17 -14.76
CA ASN A 182 -7.79 -6.16 -15.18
C ASN A 182 -9.19 -6.46 -14.62
N ASP A 183 -9.60 -7.73 -14.55
CA ASP A 183 -10.88 -8.15 -13.93
C ASP A 183 -10.90 -7.76 -12.43
N LEU A 184 -9.76 -7.83 -11.72
CA LEU A 184 -9.61 -7.32 -10.35
C LEU A 184 -9.76 -5.80 -10.28
N ILE A 185 -9.11 -5.05 -11.18
CA ILE A 185 -9.27 -3.59 -11.27
C ILE A 185 -10.75 -3.23 -11.44
N GLU A 186 -11.42 -3.82 -12.43
CA GLU A 186 -12.84 -3.55 -12.71
C GLU A 186 -13.71 -3.86 -11.48
N LYS A 187 -13.48 -5.01 -10.83
CA LYS A 187 -14.23 -5.42 -9.64
C LYS A 187 -14.07 -4.44 -8.47
N LEU A 188 -12.83 -3.99 -8.19
CA LEU A 188 -12.55 -3.10 -7.05
C LEU A 188 -12.96 -1.66 -7.36
N VAL A 189 -12.57 -1.12 -8.50
CA VAL A 189 -12.87 0.28 -8.83
C VAL A 189 -14.38 0.53 -8.98
N SER A 190 -15.12 -0.44 -9.54
CA SER A 190 -16.56 -0.37 -9.68
C SER A 190 -17.35 -0.82 -8.43
N ARG A 191 -16.63 -1.18 -7.34
CA ARG A 191 -17.28 -1.66 -6.13
C ARG A 191 -18.12 -0.57 -5.45
N LYS A 192 -19.26 -0.98 -4.89
CA LYS A 192 -20.03 -0.19 -3.96
C LYS A 192 -19.80 -0.75 -2.54
N ASN A 193 -19.34 0.10 -1.63
CA ASN A 193 -19.12 -0.26 -0.25
C ASN A 193 -20.41 -0.75 0.39
N THR A 194 -20.41 -1.97 0.92
CA THR A 194 -21.59 -2.61 1.51
C THR A 194 -22.00 -2.02 2.86
N ILE A 195 -21.13 -1.25 3.49
CA ILE A 195 -21.36 -0.60 4.81
C ILE A 195 -21.89 0.82 4.63
N THR A 196 -21.21 1.63 3.80
CA THR A 196 -21.57 3.05 3.59
C THR A 196 -22.54 3.27 2.45
N ASN A 197 -22.72 2.29 1.59
CA ASN A 197 -23.51 2.38 0.36
C ASN A 197 -22.95 3.40 -0.66
N VAL A 198 -21.71 3.84 -0.51
CA VAL A 198 -20.99 4.74 -1.42
C VAL A 198 -20.18 3.91 -2.42
N SER A 199 -20.21 4.27 -3.71
CA SER A 199 -19.32 3.65 -4.71
C SER A 199 -17.88 4.06 -4.45
N TYR A 200 -16.92 3.14 -4.60
CA TYR A 200 -15.51 3.42 -4.36
C TYR A 200 -15.00 4.61 -5.17
N VAL A 201 -15.41 4.75 -6.41
CA VAL A 201 -15.08 5.92 -7.25
C VAL A 201 -15.58 7.27 -6.68
N ASN A 202 -16.49 7.23 -5.72
CA ASN A 202 -17.07 8.41 -5.08
C ASN A 202 -16.71 8.52 -3.59
N ASP A 203 -15.84 7.65 -3.10
CA ASP A 203 -15.42 7.63 -1.68
C ASP A 203 -14.12 8.41 -1.49
N PRO A 204 -14.15 9.65 -0.97
CA PRO A 204 -12.96 10.46 -0.76
C PRO A 204 -12.02 9.90 0.31
N THR A 205 -12.39 8.83 1.00
CA THR A 205 -11.49 8.08 1.89
C THR A 205 -10.36 7.41 1.10
N ILE A 206 -10.64 6.96 -0.13
CA ILE A 206 -9.62 6.43 -1.02
C ILE A 206 -8.81 7.62 -1.56
N MET A 207 -7.51 7.61 -1.35
CA MET A 207 -6.59 8.58 -1.94
C MET A 207 -6.15 8.13 -3.33
N SER A 208 -5.80 6.86 -3.47
CA SER A 208 -5.12 6.38 -4.66
C SER A 208 -5.33 4.89 -4.91
N TRP A 209 -5.41 4.55 -6.20
CA TRP A 209 -5.21 3.20 -6.71
C TRP A 209 -3.73 2.99 -7.01
N GLN A 210 -3.15 1.99 -6.40
CA GLN A 210 -1.76 1.60 -6.63
C GLN A 210 -1.69 0.31 -7.44
N LEU A 211 -0.97 0.32 -8.56
CA LEU A 211 -0.98 -0.81 -9.49
C LEU A 211 -0.42 -2.09 -8.85
N ALA A 212 0.66 -1.99 -8.10
CA ALA A 212 1.22 -3.15 -7.38
C ALA A 212 2.21 -2.72 -6.31
N ASN A 213 2.51 -3.61 -5.36
CA ASN A 213 3.66 -3.51 -4.48
C ASN A 213 4.93 -3.92 -5.23
N GLU A 214 5.89 -3.00 -5.32
CA GLU A 214 7.24 -3.17 -5.87
C GLU A 214 7.32 -3.92 -7.22
N PRO A 215 6.52 -3.55 -8.23
CA PRO A 215 6.58 -4.22 -9.51
C PRO A 215 7.91 -3.94 -10.20
N ARG A 216 8.65 -5.01 -10.56
CA ARG A 216 9.99 -4.94 -11.14
C ARG A 216 9.98 -5.41 -12.59
N GLU A 217 10.77 -4.75 -13.45
CA GLU A 217 10.87 -5.03 -14.89
C GLU A 217 11.52 -6.37 -15.19
N PHE A 218 12.60 -6.66 -14.52
CA PHE A 218 13.43 -7.87 -14.60
C PHE A 218 13.65 -8.38 -16.02
N GLY A 219 14.08 -7.46 -16.92
CA GLY A 219 14.33 -7.73 -18.34
C GLY A 219 13.10 -7.67 -19.25
N HIS A 220 11.93 -7.32 -18.72
CA HIS A 220 10.69 -7.18 -19.51
C HIS A 220 10.25 -5.70 -19.69
N ASP A 221 11.16 -4.75 -19.73
CA ASP A 221 10.94 -3.29 -19.71
C ASP A 221 9.80 -2.83 -20.64
N LYS A 222 9.78 -3.29 -21.89
CA LYS A 222 8.73 -2.91 -22.85
C LYS A 222 7.35 -3.44 -22.47
N LYS A 223 7.30 -4.66 -21.93
CA LYS A 223 6.04 -5.30 -21.50
C LYS A 223 5.53 -4.68 -20.19
N TYR A 224 6.44 -4.43 -19.25
CA TYR A 224 6.17 -3.71 -18.03
C TYR A 224 5.59 -2.31 -18.33
N PHE A 225 6.27 -1.49 -19.12
CA PHE A 225 5.78 -0.17 -19.54
C PHE A 225 4.36 -0.24 -20.14
N LYS A 226 4.14 -1.22 -21.03
CA LYS A 226 2.82 -1.43 -21.65
C LYS A 226 1.75 -1.80 -20.62
N TRP A 227 2.12 -2.63 -19.64
CA TRP A 227 1.22 -3.01 -18.52
C TRP A 227 0.88 -1.79 -17.68
N VAL A 228 1.85 -1.02 -17.19
CA VAL A 228 1.62 0.21 -16.43
C VAL A 228 0.68 1.16 -17.18
N LYS A 229 0.97 1.42 -18.47
CA LYS A 229 0.12 2.30 -19.27
C LYS A 229 -1.31 1.79 -19.39
N LYS A 230 -1.49 0.52 -19.75
CA LYS A 230 -2.84 -0.06 -19.93
C LYS A 230 -3.64 -0.11 -18.65
N SER A 231 -3.02 -0.50 -17.53
CA SER A 231 -3.70 -0.58 -16.24
C SER A 231 -4.08 0.80 -15.72
N SER A 232 -3.21 1.80 -15.83
CA SER A 232 -3.54 3.17 -15.46
C SER A 232 -4.59 3.81 -16.37
N ASP A 233 -4.58 3.49 -17.67
CA ASP A 233 -5.63 3.93 -18.60
C ASP A 233 -6.99 3.30 -18.24
N LEU A 234 -7.03 2.00 -17.89
CA LEU A 234 -8.25 1.31 -17.48
C LEU A 234 -8.82 1.91 -16.19
N ILE A 235 -8.00 2.12 -15.16
CA ILE A 235 -8.44 2.74 -13.91
C ILE A 235 -9.01 4.14 -14.23
N ARG A 236 -8.32 4.95 -15.03
CA ARG A 236 -8.77 6.30 -15.37
C ARG A 236 -10.06 6.34 -16.18
N GLN A 237 -10.37 5.31 -16.96
CA GLN A 237 -11.65 5.15 -17.66
C GLN A 237 -12.80 4.85 -16.69
N LEU A 238 -12.53 4.15 -15.60
CA LEU A 238 -13.51 3.79 -14.58
C LEU A 238 -13.66 4.87 -13.49
N ASP A 239 -12.59 5.62 -13.23
CA ASP A 239 -12.49 6.54 -12.10
C ASP A 239 -11.73 7.82 -12.48
N GLU A 240 -12.45 8.95 -12.46
CA GLU A 240 -11.89 10.27 -12.74
C GLU A 240 -11.40 11.01 -11.48
N ASN A 241 -11.72 10.53 -10.28
CA ASN A 241 -11.53 11.25 -9.03
C ASN A 241 -10.23 10.93 -8.32
N HIS A 242 -9.87 9.63 -8.22
CA HIS A 242 -8.74 9.21 -7.41
C HIS A 242 -7.40 9.30 -8.13
N LEU A 243 -6.34 9.41 -7.34
CA LEU A 243 -4.98 9.36 -7.84
C LEU A 243 -4.62 7.92 -8.25
N ILE A 244 -3.61 7.80 -9.10
CA ILE A 244 -3.04 6.52 -9.54
C ILE A 244 -1.52 6.59 -9.36
N CYS A 245 -0.93 5.59 -8.74
CA CYS A 245 0.51 5.40 -8.68
C CYS A 245 0.89 3.95 -9.03
N ILE A 246 2.17 3.72 -9.22
CA ILE A 246 2.66 2.39 -9.62
C ILE A 246 2.95 1.53 -8.40
N GLY A 247 3.56 2.10 -7.34
CA GLY A 247 4.05 1.38 -6.17
C GLY A 247 5.50 0.89 -6.32
N ASN A 248 6.31 1.60 -7.12
CA ASN A 248 7.71 1.26 -7.31
C ASN A 248 8.54 1.56 -6.06
N GLU A 249 9.60 0.80 -5.87
CA GLU A 249 10.64 1.11 -4.89
C GLU A 249 11.63 2.20 -5.35
N GLY A 250 11.50 2.72 -6.57
CA GLY A 250 12.38 3.76 -7.13
C GLY A 250 13.50 3.19 -8.00
N ILE A 251 14.54 4.02 -8.24
CA ILE A 251 15.72 3.62 -9.01
C ILE A 251 16.80 3.13 -8.04
N LEU A 252 16.92 1.83 -7.87
CA LEU A 252 17.92 1.21 -7.00
C LEU A 252 19.20 0.88 -7.79
N ASP A 253 19.07 0.14 -8.89
CA ASP A 253 20.19 -0.33 -9.73
C ASP A 253 19.77 -0.43 -11.23
N ASN A 254 20.51 -1.20 -12.02
CA ASN A 254 20.21 -1.40 -13.45
C ASN A 254 19.06 -2.39 -13.70
N LEU A 255 18.65 -3.17 -12.71
CA LEU A 255 17.58 -4.17 -12.83
C LEU A 255 16.26 -3.66 -12.27
N VAL A 256 16.33 -2.73 -11.30
CA VAL A 256 15.18 -2.14 -10.63
C VAL A 256 15.08 -0.66 -10.98
N GLY A 257 13.95 -0.27 -11.52
CA GLY A 257 13.66 1.11 -11.89
C GLY A 257 14.24 1.56 -13.23
N SER A 258 14.61 0.62 -14.12
CA SER A 258 15.10 0.95 -15.47
C SER A 258 14.10 1.76 -16.30
N THR A 259 12.79 1.56 -16.06
CA THR A 259 11.70 2.30 -16.73
C THR A 259 11.12 3.42 -15.88
N TYR A 260 11.61 3.66 -14.66
CA TYR A 260 11.02 4.59 -13.68
C TYR A 260 10.77 5.98 -14.27
N LYS A 261 11.76 6.60 -14.93
CA LYS A 261 11.60 7.92 -15.58
C LYS A 261 10.51 7.91 -16.66
N LYS A 262 10.43 6.83 -17.44
CA LYS A 262 9.45 6.72 -18.55
C LYS A 262 8.04 6.53 -18.03
N THR A 263 7.87 5.69 -16.99
CA THR A 263 6.57 5.44 -16.39
C THR A 263 6.09 6.61 -15.55
N ALA A 264 7.00 7.33 -14.87
CA ALA A 264 6.72 8.57 -14.17
C ALA A 264 6.10 9.65 -15.08
N ALA A 265 6.50 9.69 -16.35
CA ALA A 265 5.98 10.67 -17.33
C ALA A 265 4.59 10.32 -17.89
N LEU A 266 4.04 9.13 -17.61
CA LEU A 266 2.69 8.77 -18.06
C LEU A 266 1.63 9.68 -17.47
N LYS A 267 0.68 10.15 -18.30
CA LYS A 267 -0.36 11.12 -17.92
C LYS A 267 -1.19 10.66 -16.72
N ASN A 268 -1.55 9.37 -16.68
CA ASN A 268 -2.44 8.82 -15.65
C ASN A 268 -1.71 8.39 -14.37
N ILE A 269 -0.39 8.45 -14.32
CA ILE A 269 0.38 8.29 -13.08
C ILE A 269 0.48 9.67 -12.43
N ASN A 270 -0.10 9.83 -11.24
CA ASN A 270 -0.26 11.12 -10.59
C ASN A 270 0.89 11.45 -9.64
N TYR A 271 1.49 10.46 -8.99
CA TYR A 271 2.62 10.63 -8.07
C TYR A 271 3.55 9.44 -8.11
N LEU A 272 4.74 9.61 -7.55
CA LEU A 272 5.81 8.63 -7.53
C LEU A 272 5.97 8.06 -6.13
N THR A 273 6.50 6.85 -6.06
CA THR A 273 6.81 6.17 -4.79
C THR A 273 8.25 5.70 -4.78
N VAL A 274 8.84 5.64 -3.59
CA VAL A 274 10.13 4.99 -3.33
C VAL A 274 10.06 4.22 -2.02
N HIS A 275 10.81 3.12 -1.94
CA HIS A 275 10.97 2.31 -0.74
C HIS A 275 12.43 2.32 -0.31
N LEU A 276 12.71 2.28 0.97
CA LEU A 276 14.06 2.40 1.51
C LEU A 276 14.31 1.34 2.59
N TRP A 277 15.10 0.33 2.22
CA TRP A 277 15.38 -0.85 3.01
C TRP A 277 16.87 -1.01 3.33
N PRO A 278 17.44 -0.16 4.20
CA PRO A 278 18.90 -0.13 4.40
C PRO A 278 19.47 -1.42 4.98
N GLU A 279 18.69 -2.13 5.79
CA GLU A 279 19.10 -3.41 6.36
C GLU A 279 19.12 -4.51 5.28
N ASN A 280 18.05 -4.62 4.48
CA ASN A 280 17.95 -5.58 3.37
C ASN A 280 19.00 -5.33 2.28
N TRP A 281 19.41 -4.07 2.09
CA TRP A 281 20.44 -3.69 1.12
C TRP A 281 21.88 -3.73 1.69
N GLY A 282 22.04 -4.18 2.93
CA GLY A 282 23.35 -4.28 3.59
C GLY A 282 24.00 -2.92 3.87
N TRP A 283 23.21 -1.86 4.03
CA TRP A 283 23.71 -0.53 4.41
C TRP A 283 23.72 -0.35 5.93
N TYR A 284 22.81 -1.02 6.63
CA TYR A 284 22.69 -1.02 8.09
C TYR A 284 22.92 -2.41 8.65
N ALA A 285 23.62 -2.48 9.78
CA ALA A 285 23.86 -3.70 10.52
C ALA A 285 23.43 -3.51 11.99
N PRO A 286 22.32 -4.14 12.44
CA PRO A 286 21.78 -3.94 13.80
C PRO A 286 22.76 -4.29 14.92
N LYS A 287 23.73 -5.19 14.65
CA LYS A 287 24.77 -5.59 15.61
C LYS A 287 25.92 -4.58 15.74
N ASN A 288 26.06 -3.67 14.75
CA ASN A 288 27.07 -2.60 14.74
C ASN A 288 26.38 -1.27 14.38
N PRO A 289 25.40 -0.81 15.21
CA PRO A 289 24.48 0.27 14.82
C PRO A 289 25.21 1.60 14.58
N ASP A 290 26.14 2.00 15.45
CA ASP A 290 26.79 3.32 15.35
C ASP A 290 27.70 3.41 14.12
N GLU A 291 28.48 2.38 13.81
CA GLU A 291 29.36 2.34 12.64
C GLU A 291 28.58 2.31 11.32
N SER A 292 27.52 1.49 11.27
CA SER A 292 26.71 1.32 10.04
C SER A 292 25.73 2.47 9.80
N PHE A 293 25.31 3.21 10.84
CA PHE A 293 24.31 4.27 10.71
C PHE A 293 24.77 5.44 9.84
N GLU A 294 26.03 5.86 9.92
CA GLU A 294 26.53 6.96 9.08
C GLU A 294 26.60 6.53 7.60
N THR A 295 26.98 5.28 7.33
CA THR A 295 26.89 4.70 5.97
C THR A 295 25.45 4.65 5.48
N THR A 296 24.52 4.26 6.34
CA THR A 296 23.07 4.25 6.06
C THR A 296 22.59 5.64 5.68
N ARG A 297 22.89 6.66 6.48
CA ARG A 297 22.50 8.05 6.21
C ARG A 297 23.01 8.53 4.85
N ARG A 298 24.29 8.39 4.60
CA ARG A 298 24.91 8.83 3.34
C ARG A 298 24.29 8.17 2.11
N LYS A 299 24.11 6.83 2.15
CA LYS A 299 23.50 6.09 1.04
C LYS A 299 22.01 6.42 0.86
N SER A 300 21.28 6.60 1.97
CA SER A 300 19.87 6.97 1.94
C SER A 300 19.67 8.36 1.32
N ILE A 301 20.48 9.36 1.68
CA ILE A 301 20.44 10.69 1.07
C ILE A 301 20.63 10.57 -0.44
N ALA A 302 21.71 9.92 -0.89
CA ALA A 302 22.00 9.79 -2.32
C ALA A 302 20.87 9.08 -3.08
N TYR A 303 20.25 8.06 -2.48
CA TYR A 303 19.12 7.33 -3.05
C TYR A 303 17.87 8.23 -3.14
N LEU A 304 17.52 8.93 -2.07
CA LEU A 304 16.37 9.82 -2.03
C LEU A 304 16.51 10.99 -3.01
N GLU A 305 17.68 11.61 -3.08
CA GLU A 305 17.98 12.69 -4.04
C GLU A 305 17.87 12.23 -5.50
N LYS A 306 18.45 11.08 -5.84
CA LYS A 306 18.35 10.49 -7.18
C LYS A 306 16.91 10.31 -7.65
N ASN A 307 16.02 9.86 -6.76
CA ASN A 307 14.60 9.68 -7.06
C ASN A 307 13.82 11.00 -7.04
N ALA A 308 14.18 11.93 -6.15
CA ALA A 308 13.63 13.29 -6.11
C ALA A 308 13.86 14.07 -7.42
N GLU A 309 14.99 13.87 -8.10
CA GLU A 309 15.25 14.49 -9.42
C GLU A 309 14.19 14.09 -10.46
N VAL A 310 13.74 12.81 -10.45
CA VAL A 310 12.69 12.37 -11.37
C VAL A 310 11.36 13.06 -11.06
N SER A 311 10.99 13.16 -9.78
CA SER A 311 9.80 13.90 -9.33
C SER A 311 9.80 15.35 -9.80
N LYS A 312 10.91 16.06 -9.58
CA LYS A 312 11.10 17.44 -10.05
C LYS A 312 10.99 17.56 -11.58
N MET A 313 11.56 16.60 -12.31
CA MET A 313 11.52 16.58 -13.78
C MET A 313 10.10 16.47 -14.34
N VAL A 314 9.26 15.63 -13.71
CA VAL A 314 7.88 15.39 -14.18
C VAL A 314 6.84 16.25 -13.45
N LEU A 315 7.24 17.08 -12.50
CA LEU A 315 6.39 17.94 -11.67
C LEU A 315 5.26 17.16 -10.97
N LYS A 316 5.60 16.00 -10.39
CA LYS A 316 4.69 15.14 -9.63
C LYS A 316 5.20 14.94 -8.21
N PRO A 317 4.32 14.88 -7.20
CA PRO A 317 4.73 14.56 -5.83
C PRO A 317 5.43 13.21 -5.78
N ILE A 318 6.29 13.00 -4.78
CA ILE A 318 6.90 11.72 -4.48
C ILE A 318 6.64 11.36 -3.01
N VAL A 319 6.45 10.08 -2.74
CA VAL A 319 6.20 9.53 -1.41
C VAL A 319 7.29 8.53 -1.06
N LEU A 320 7.88 8.66 0.12
CA LEU A 320 8.68 7.60 0.73
C LEU A 320 7.70 6.58 1.34
N GLU A 321 7.28 5.61 0.53
CA GLU A 321 6.09 4.80 0.79
C GLU A 321 6.34 3.59 1.69
N GLU A 322 7.60 3.12 1.72
CA GLU A 322 8.05 2.11 2.68
C GLU A 322 9.44 2.45 3.21
N PHE A 323 9.59 2.32 4.50
CA PHE A 323 10.88 2.34 5.18
C PHE A 323 10.74 1.67 6.55
N GLY A 324 11.76 0.97 6.95
CA GLY A 324 11.79 0.29 8.23
C GLY A 324 13.21 0.09 8.73
N LEU A 325 13.33 -0.17 10.01
CA LEU A 325 14.55 -0.62 10.67
C LEU A 325 14.17 -1.58 11.79
N ALA A 326 14.95 -2.65 11.96
CA ALA A 326 14.77 -3.58 13.06
C ALA A 326 14.88 -2.88 14.43
N ARG A 327 14.39 -3.52 15.48
CA ARG A 327 14.62 -3.11 16.86
C ARG A 327 16.10 -3.15 17.20
N ASP A 328 16.49 -2.45 18.25
CA ASP A 328 17.89 -2.35 18.68
C ASP A 328 18.51 -3.75 18.85
N GLY A 329 19.74 -3.91 18.35
CA GLY A 329 20.43 -5.19 18.31
C GLY A 329 19.89 -6.22 17.32
N GLY A 330 18.90 -5.89 16.48
CA GLY A 330 18.22 -6.83 15.57
C GLY A 330 17.27 -7.79 16.31
N SER A 331 16.71 -7.35 17.44
CA SER A 331 15.78 -8.15 18.24
C SER A 331 14.41 -8.26 17.55
N TYR A 332 13.77 -9.42 17.70
CA TYR A 332 12.39 -9.68 17.27
C TYR A 332 11.37 -9.53 18.42
N GLU A 333 11.86 -9.32 19.65
CA GLU A 333 11.02 -9.21 20.85
C GLU A 333 10.29 -7.87 20.87
N ALA A 334 8.97 -7.88 21.05
CA ALA A 334 8.14 -6.67 21.07
C ALA A 334 8.50 -5.68 22.21
N SER A 335 9.18 -6.16 23.25
CA SER A 335 9.65 -5.36 24.40
C SER A 335 11.05 -4.74 24.18
N ALA A 336 11.75 -5.12 23.13
CA ALA A 336 13.08 -4.57 22.87
C ALA A 336 13.01 -3.09 22.48
N GLU A 337 14.09 -2.36 22.78
CA GLU A 337 14.23 -0.93 22.48
C GLU A 337 14.16 -0.63 20.97
N VAL A 338 13.79 0.61 20.64
CA VAL A 338 13.62 1.09 19.27
C VAL A 338 14.36 2.42 19.02
N ASN A 339 15.45 2.66 19.75
CA ASN A 339 16.18 3.92 19.69
C ASN A 339 16.76 4.20 18.30
N MET A 340 17.37 3.19 17.67
CA MET A 340 17.95 3.33 16.34
C MET A 340 16.88 3.47 15.26
N ARG A 341 15.73 2.79 15.39
CA ARG A 341 14.56 2.99 14.52
C ARG A 341 14.07 4.43 14.61
N ASN A 342 13.88 4.96 15.80
CA ASN A 342 13.42 6.34 16.01
C ASN A 342 14.41 7.36 15.44
N LYS A 343 15.73 7.16 15.65
CA LYS A 343 16.78 7.98 15.08
C LYS A 343 16.75 7.97 13.55
N PHE A 344 16.49 6.81 12.95
CA PHE A 344 16.35 6.65 11.50
C PHE A 344 15.09 7.34 10.96
N TYR A 345 13.96 7.18 11.63
CA TYR A 345 12.70 7.83 11.25
C TYR A 345 12.80 9.36 11.32
N GLN A 346 13.42 9.88 12.38
CA GLN A 346 13.68 11.31 12.50
C GLN A 346 14.59 11.82 11.38
N PHE A 347 15.68 11.10 11.09
CA PHE A 347 16.59 11.44 9.99
C PHE A 347 15.86 11.48 8.64
N LEU A 348 15.00 10.49 8.36
CA LEU A 348 14.20 10.45 7.12
C LEU A 348 13.22 11.62 7.04
N TYR A 349 12.55 11.94 8.14
CA TYR A 349 11.66 13.10 8.20
C TYR A 349 12.41 14.40 7.91
N GLU A 350 13.53 14.65 8.55
CA GLU A 350 14.37 15.83 8.35
C GLU A 350 14.89 15.94 6.90
N THR A 351 15.14 14.80 6.24
CA THR A 351 15.62 14.74 4.86
C THR A 351 14.47 14.92 3.84
N THR A 352 13.26 14.54 4.19
CA THR A 352 12.08 14.52 3.30
C THR A 352 11.07 15.62 3.66
N LEU A 353 10.06 15.33 4.49
CA LEU A 353 8.95 16.24 4.80
C LEU A 353 9.39 17.48 5.60
N GLY A 354 10.36 17.34 6.47
CA GLY A 354 10.93 18.45 7.26
C GLY A 354 11.86 19.38 6.47
N ASN A 355 12.23 19.00 5.23
CA ASN A 355 13.04 19.82 4.35
C ASN A 355 12.15 20.58 3.35
N PRO A 356 12.03 21.91 3.44
CA PRO A 356 11.16 22.71 2.57
C PRO A 356 11.53 22.65 1.08
N ASN A 357 12.77 22.28 0.74
CA ASN A 357 13.24 22.14 -0.64
C ASN A 357 13.04 20.71 -1.21
N SER A 358 12.53 19.80 -0.39
CA SER A 358 12.27 18.42 -0.78
C SER A 358 10.96 18.31 -1.59
N PRO A 359 10.89 17.48 -2.65
CA PRO A 359 9.64 17.22 -3.35
C PRO A 359 8.82 16.10 -2.69
N TYR A 360 9.29 15.50 -1.59
CA TYR A 360 8.53 14.50 -0.85
C TYR A 360 7.31 15.13 -0.18
N ARG A 361 6.14 14.48 -0.34
CA ARG A 361 4.85 14.96 0.19
C ARG A 361 4.15 13.94 1.09
N GLY A 362 4.73 12.76 1.24
CA GLY A 362 4.27 11.72 2.16
C GLY A 362 5.41 10.80 2.55
N MET A 363 5.27 10.16 3.71
CA MET A 363 6.12 9.06 4.15
C MET A 363 5.31 8.06 4.96
N ASN A 364 5.43 6.76 4.64
CA ASN A 364 4.71 5.68 5.32
C ASN A 364 5.72 4.70 5.90
N PHE A 365 5.76 4.56 7.22
CA PHE A 365 6.63 3.56 7.83
C PHE A 365 6.10 2.14 7.59
N TRP A 366 6.98 1.19 7.50
CA TRP A 366 6.69 -0.24 7.47
C TRP A 366 6.93 -0.82 8.85
N ALA A 367 5.97 -1.53 9.43
CA ALA A 367 4.54 -1.49 9.19
C ALA A 367 3.83 -1.60 10.54
N ILE A 368 2.55 -1.30 10.56
CA ILE A 368 1.75 -1.41 11.79
C ILE A 368 1.78 -2.84 12.31
N GLY A 369 2.30 -3.04 13.52
CA GLY A 369 2.15 -4.26 14.31
C GLY A 369 0.91 -4.20 15.20
N GLY A 370 0.51 -2.96 15.56
CA GLY A 370 -0.70 -2.67 16.32
C GLY A 370 -0.78 -3.38 17.65
N GLU A 371 -1.96 -3.93 17.94
CA GLU A 371 -2.23 -4.77 19.10
C GLU A 371 -1.75 -6.22 18.92
N GLY A 372 -1.55 -6.66 17.67
CA GLY A 372 -1.15 -8.03 17.35
C GLY A 372 0.21 -8.40 17.93
N ARG A 373 0.39 -9.70 18.16
CA ARG A 373 1.67 -10.25 18.61
C ARG A 373 1.97 -11.53 17.82
N PRO A 374 3.24 -11.78 17.48
CA PRO A 374 3.60 -13.07 16.91
C PRO A 374 3.37 -14.17 17.95
N ARG A 375 2.96 -15.35 17.50
CA ARG A 375 2.87 -16.52 18.38
C ARG A 375 4.21 -16.79 19.08
N GLN A 376 5.30 -16.64 18.32
CA GLN A 376 6.66 -16.69 18.80
C GLN A 376 7.51 -15.74 17.93
N PRO A 377 8.31 -14.85 18.53
CA PRO A 377 9.24 -13.99 17.80
C PRO A 377 10.20 -14.80 16.92
N GLU A 378 10.67 -14.18 15.84
CA GLU A 378 11.63 -14.76 14.88
C GLU A 378 11.13 -16.01 14.11
N THR A 379 9.87 -16.43 14.26
CA THR A 379 9.27 -17.51 13.44
C THR A 379 8.48 -16.95 12.27
N PHE A 380 8.22 -17.77 11.27
CA PHE A 380 7.32 -17.39 10.17
C PHE A 380 5.86 -17.47 10.63
N TRP A 381 5.04 -16.59 10.06
CA TRP A 381 3.60 -16.57 10.28
C TRP A 381 2.95 -17.89 9.81
N GLN A 382 1.96 -18.35 10.54
CA GLN A 382 1.13 -19.50 10.18
C GLN A 382 -0.36 -19.13 10.26
N ALA A 383 -1.18 -19.83 9.48
CA ALA A 383 -2.63 -19.60 9.50
C ALA A 383 -3.20 -19.72 10.93
N GLY A 384 -3.87 -18.65 11.37
CA GLY A 384 -4.40 -18.53 12.73
C GLY A 384 -3.53 -17.69 13.69
N ASP A 385 -2.30 -17.32 13.30
CA ASP A 385 -1.52 -16.33 14.02
C ASP A 385 -2.09 -14.91 13.81
N ASP A 386 -1.83 -13.99 14.74
CA ASP A 386 -2.15 -12.59 14.52
C ASP A 386 -1.40 -12.05 13.30
N TYR A 387 -2.09 -11.27 12.48
CA TYR A 387 -1.40 -10.42 11.51
C TYR A 387 -0.75 -9.24 12.25
N ILE A 388 0.51 -8.99 11.91
CA ILE A 388 1.33 -7.87 12.36
C ILE A 388 2.01 -7.19 11.16
N GLY A 389 2.95 -6.27 11.38
CA GLY A 389 3.59 -5.54 10.30
C GLY A 389 4.41 -6.40 9.34
N ASP A 390 4.98 -7.49 9.83
CA ASP A 390 5.82 -8.39 9.05
C ASP A 390 4.96 -9.37 8.23
N PRO A 391 5.11 -9.41 6.89
CA PRO A 391 4.34 -10.33 6.05
C PRO A 391 4.71 -11.80 6.31
N PRO A 392 3.87 -12.77 5.89
CA PRO A 392 4.05 -14.19 6.20
C PRO A 392 5.39 -14.83 5.78
N HIS A 393 6.07 -14.27 4.78
CA HIS A 393 7.36 -14.75 4.30
C HIS A 393 8.55 -14.18 5.09
N GLU A 394 8.30 -13.28 6.02
CA GLU A 394 9.32 -12.68 6.90
C GLU A 394 9.22 -13.24 8.32
N LYS A 395 10.33 -13.18 9.03
CA LYS A 395 10.36 -13.55 10.45
C LYS A 395 9.58 -12.51 11.25
N GLN A 396 8.62 -12.97 12.02
CA GLN A 396 7.67 -12.13 12.74
C GLN A 396 8.32 -11.37 13.91
N GLY A 397 8.09 -10.06 13.96
CA GLY A 397 8.68 -9.12 14.92
C GLY A 397 9.84 -8.30 14.37
N TRP A 398 10.22 -8.50 13.08
CA TRP A 398 11.39 -7.82 12.48
C TRP A 398 11.19 -6.31 12.36
N TYR A 399 10.18 -5.90 11.59
CA TYR A 399 9.90 -4.47 11.31
C TYR A 399 8.62 -3.96 11.96
N SER A 400 7.85 -4.82 12.61
CA SER A 400 6.57 -4.45 13.22
C SER A 400 6.71 -3.29 14.21
N VAL A 401 5.86 -2.26 14.03
CA VAL A 401 5.72 -1.12 14.94
C VAL A 401 4.49 -1.35 15.80
N TYR A 402 4.71 -1.74 17.05
CA TYR A 402 3.64 -2.03 17.98
C TYR A 402 3.16 -0.76 18.69
N PHE A 403 1.92 -0.73 19.13
CA PHE A 403 1.39 0.40 19.91
C PHE A 403 2.09 0.62 21.25
N THR A 404 2.81 -0.38 21.73
CA THR A 404 3.69 -0.29 22.89
C THR A 404 5.00 0.44 22.62
N ASP A 405 5.33 0.75 21.37
CA ASP A 405 6.51 1.55 20.99
C ASP A 405 6.23 3.05 21.25
N SER A 406 5.98 3.42 22.49
CA SER A 406 5.50 4.75 22.91
C SER A 406 6.39 5.88 22.38
N SER A 407 7.71 5.72 22.45
CA SER A 407 8.67 6.73 21.98
C SER A 407 8.54 7.03 20.49
N THR A 408 8.20 6.03 19.64
CA THR A 408 7.93 6.21 18.23
C THR A 408 6.67 7.06 18.02
N PHE A 409 5.57 6.75 18.71
CA PHE A 409 4.31 7.47 18.56
C PHE A 409 4.33 8.86 19.21
N GLU A 410 5.07 9.07 20.29
CA GLU A 410 5.33 10.40 20.85
C GLU A 410 6.07 11.30 19.86
N TRP A 411 7.09 10.77 19.18
CA TRP A 411 7.78 11.48 18.10
C TRP A 411 6.84 11.82 16.96
N LEU A 412 6.02 10.87 16.48
CA LEU A 412 5.03 11.09 15.43
C LEU A 412 4.05 12.23 15.79
N LYS A 413 3.49 12.21 17.00
CA LYS A 413 2.61 13.29 17.52
C LYS A 413 3.28 14.66 17.54
N LYS A 414 4.59 14.71 17.77
CA LYS A 414 5.36 15.97 17.84
C LYS A 414 5.58 16.58 16.47
N VAL A 415 5.90 15.79 15.45
CA VAL A 415 6.28 16.31 14.12
C VAL A 415 5.08 16.58 13.22
N GLN A 416 3.87 16.14 13.59
CA GLN A 416 2.63 16.41 12.84
C GLN A 416 1.79 17.57 13.42
N LYS A 417 2.25 18.22 14.51
CA LYS A 417 1.69 19.47 15.05
C LYS A 417 2.23 20.67 14.32
#